data_7e2eac51f103b222ccb4aba62ce15ef6
#
_entry.id   7e2eac51f103b222ccb4aba62ce15ef6
#
_cell.length_a   1.000
_cell.length_b   1.000
_cell.length_c   1.000
_cell.angle_alpha   90.00
_cell.angle_beta   90.00
_cell.angle_gamma   90.00
#
_symmetry.space_group_name_H-M   'P 1'
#
loop_
_entity.id
_entity.type
_entity.pdbx_description
1 polymer ?
#
loop_
_entity_poly.entity_id
_entity_poly.type
_entity_poly.pdbx_seq_one_letter_code
_entity_poly.pdbx_strand_id
1 'polypeptide(L)'
;AVEAVALESEARAERDDSVYTHTFKHPFSYQGVTIEKLTFDWGKLTGEDHLAIENELLLRGKTLVTPEFTGEFLCGMATRACTDRNGDGFRILNMEVLKAMPMRDFQTICKRARAFLLRAGS
;
A
#
# COMPACT_ATOMS: atom_id res chain seq x y z
N ALA A 1 21.09 24.84 16.36
CA ALA A 1 19.64 24.80 16.57
C ALA A 1 18.88 24.73 15.25
N VAL A 2 19.24 25.54 14.26
CA VAL A 2 18.57 25.54 12.95
C VAL A 2 18.84 24.22 12.21
N GLU A 3 20.05 23.71 12.30
CA GLU A 3 20.44 22.44 11.65
C GLU A 3 19.69 21.26 12.24
N ALA A 4 19.50 21.23 13.56
CA ALA A 4 18.77 20.16 14.22
C ALA A 4 17.30 20.16 13.80
N VAL A 5 16.69 21.34 13.66
CA VAL A 5 15.30 21.46 13.21
C VAL A 5 15.15 20.99 11.77
N ALA A 6 16.11 21.34 10.89
CA ALA A 6 16.11 20.92 9.51
C ALA A 6 16.23 19.39 9.39
N LEU A 7 17.13 18.78 10.18
CA LEU A 7 17.30 17.33 10.19
C LEU A 7 16.06 16.61 10.69
N GLU A 8 15.40 17.16 11.70
CA GLU A 8 14.16 16.58 12.22
C GLU A 8 13.05 16.67 11.18
N SER A 9 12.98 17.79 10.44
CA SER A 9 11.99 17.95 9.38
C SER A 9 12.23 16.97 8.24
N GLU A 10 13.49 16.75 7.85
CA GLU A 10 13.84 15.80 6.80
C GLU A 10 13.52 14.36 7.22
N ALA A 11 13.88 14.00 8.47
CA ALA A 11 13.59 12.67 8.99
C ALA A 11 12.09 12.43 9.11
N ARG A 12 11.34 13.47 9.47
CA ARG A 12 9.89 13.38 9.56
C ARG A 12 9.27 13.23 8.18
N ALA A 13 9.76 13.97 7.18
CA ALA A 13 9.31 13.87 5.81
C ALA A 13 9.56 12.48 5.24
N GLU A 14 10.73 11.89 5.51
CA GLU A 14 11.05 10.54 5.08
C GLU A 14 10.12 9.51 5.69
N ARG A 15 9.81 9.65 6.98
CA ARG A 15 8.86 8.75 7.66
C ARG A 15 7.45 8.93 7.11
N ASP A 16 7.05 10.18 6.85
CA ASP A 16 5.75 10.47 6.30
C ASP A 16 5.60 9.89 4.89
N ASP A 17 6.70 9.85 4.13
CA ASP A 17 6.71 9.26 2.79
C ASP A 17 6.50 7.74 2.81
N SER A 18 6.90 7.07 3.90
CA SER A 18 6.72 5.63 4.03
C SER A 18 5.36 5.25 4.61
N VAL A 19 4.62 6.21 5.15
CA VAL A 19 3.28 5.99 5.68
C VAL A 19 2.30 6.88 4.91
N TYR A 20 1.24 6.27 4.41
CA TYR A 20 0.22 7.00 3.66
C TYR A 20 -1.15 6.64 4.18
N THR A 21 -1.96 7.66 4.49
CA THR A 21 -3.36 7.46 4.85
C THR A 21 -4.23 7.95 3.70
N HIS A 22 -4.97 7.03 3.10
CA HIS A 22 -5.89 7.34 2.02
C HIS A 22 -7.28 7.59 2.61
N THR A 23 -7.82 8.78 2.39
CA THR A 23 -9.17 9.13 2.83
C THR A 23 -10.09 9.09 1.61
N PHE A 24 -11.14 8.29 1.69
CA PHE A 24 -12.11 8.20 0.60
C PHE A 24 -12.98 9.45 0.59
N LYS A 25 -13.12 10.07 -0.58
CA LYS A 25 -13.98 11.24 -0.73
C LYS A 25 -15.43 10.88 -0.42
N HIS A 26 -15.83 9.67 -0.81
CA HIS A 26 -17.12 9.11 -0.48
C HIS A 26 -16.88 7.77 0.21
N PRO A 27 -17.34 7.58 1.45
CA PRO A 27 -17.13 6.31 2.15
C PRO A 27 -17.53 5.13 1.28
N PHE A 28 -16.67 4.11 1.29
CA PHE A 28 -16.82 2.94 0.42
C PHE A 28 -17.28 1.75 1.26
N SER A 29 -18.35 1.11 0.85
CA SER A 29 -18.89 -0.05 1.56
C SER A 29 -18.62 -1.34 0.81
N TYR A 30 -18.14 -2.34 1.53
CA TYR A 30 -17.88 -3.66 0.97
C TYR A 30 -18.33 -4.72 1.98
N GLN A 31 -19.28 -5.54 1.58
CA GLN A 31 -19.85 -6.62 2.40
C GLN A 31 -20.25 -6.14 3.81
N GLY A 32 -20.96 -5.02 3.86
CA GLY A 32 -21.47 -4.48 5.12
C GLY A 32 -20.46 -3.69 5.95
N VAL A 33 -19.22 -3.60 5.49
CA VAL A 33 -18.17 -2.81 6.16
C VAL A 33 -17.99 -1.50 5.42
N THR A 34 -18.12 -0.38 6.13
CA THR A 34 -17.90 0.95 5.55
C THR A 34 -16.45 1.36 5.81
N ILE A 35 -15.76 1.71 4.73
CA ILE A 35 -14.36 2.12 4.79
C ILE A 35 -14.28 3.61 4.46
N GLU A 36 -13.84 4.41 5.42
CA GLU A 36 -13.69 5.86 5.26
C GLU A 36 -12.24 6.23 4.94
N LYS A 37 -11.29 5.47 5.51
CA LYS A 37 -9.87 5.69 5.30
C LYS A 37 -9.11 4.38 5.48
N LEU A 38 -7.93 4.31 4.85
CA LEU A 38 -7.02 3.19 4.98
C LEU A 38 -5.62 3.74 5.17
N THR A 39 -4.87 3.14 6.08
CA THR A 39 -3.48 3.55 6.34
C THR A 39 -2.53 2.46 5.86
N PHE A 40 -1.50 2.89 5.14
CA PHE A 40 -0.49 2.01 4.55
C PHE A 40 0.87 2.36 5.12
N ASP A 41 1.57 1.38 5.66
CA ASP A 41 2.95 1.55 6.11
C ASP A 41 3.86 0.80 5.15
N TRP A 42 4.26 1.47 4.09
CA TRP A 42 5.12 0.87 3.07
C TRP A 42 6.48 0.48 3.64
N GLY A 43 6.94 1.22 4.65
CA GLY A 43 8.24 1.00 5.26
C GLY A 43 8.39 -0.32 6.00
N LYS A 44 7.27 -0.97 6.34
CA LYS A 44 7.34 -2.27 7.01
C LYS A 44 7.50 -3.44 6.05
N LEU A 45 7.37 -3.19 4.75
CA LEU A 45 7.52 -4.24 3.74
C LEU A 45 8.98 -4.68 3.62
N THR A 46 9.19 -5.98 3.51
CA THR A 46 10.53 -6.59 3.44
C THR A 46 10.70 -7.35 2.14
N GLY A 47 11.92 -7.86 1.90
CA GLY A 47 12.17 -8.73 0.76
C GLY A 47 11.32 -9.99 0.80
N GLU A 48 11.01 -10.48 2.00
CA GLU A 48 10.13 -11.63 2.16
C GLU A 48 8.72 -11.33 1.62
N ASP A 49 8.22 -10.12 1.87
CA ASP A 49 6.94 -9.68 1.32
C ASP A 49 6.99 -9.64 -0.20
N HIS A 50 8.07 -9.13 -0.77
CA HIS A 50 8.27 -9.06 -2.21
C HIS A 50 8.19 -10.45 -2.84
N LEU A 51 8.93 -11.41 -2.27
CA LEU A 51 8.97 -12.77 -2.78
C LEU A 51 7.61 -13.46 -2.65
N ALA A 52 6.91 -13.20 -1.54
CA ALA A 52 5.58 -13.76 -1.32
C ALA A 52 4.58 -13.26 -2.36
N ILE A 53 4.65 -11.96 -2.69
CA ILE A 53 3.75 -11.37 -3.71
C ILE A 53 4.05 -11.98 -5.08
N GLU A 54 5.33 -12.10 -5.46
CA GLU A 54 5.72 -12.72 -6.73
C GLU A 54 5.20 -14.15 -6.81
N ASN A 55 5.37 -14.92 -5.73
CA ASN A 55 4.95 -16.31 -5.69
C ASN A 55 3.43 -16.43 -5.84
N GLU A 56 2.67 -15.57 -5.19
CA GLU A 56 1.22 -15.55 -5.34
C GLU A 56 0.79 -15.28 -6.78
N LEU A 57 1.47 -14.34 -7.45
CA LEU A 57 1.17 -14.03 -8.85
C LEU A 57 1.50 -15.19 -9.77
N LEU A 58 2.63 -15.85 -9.56
CA LEU A 58 3.02 -17.02 -10.34
C LEU A 58 2.02 -18.17 -10.17
N LEU A 59 1.54 -18.38 -8.93
CA LEU A 59 0.55 -19.41 -8.66
C LEU A 59 -0.78 -19.12 -9.36
N ARG A 60 -1.06 -17.85 -9.66
CA ARG A 60 -2.25 -17.47 -10.43
C ARG A 60 -2.02 -17.53 -11.94
N GLY A 61 -0.86 -18.00 -12.38
CA GLY A 61 -0.54 -18.12 -13.79
C GLY A 61 -0.10 -16.83 -14.45
N LYS A 62 0.35 -15.84 -13.67
CA LYS A 62 0.80 -14.56 -14.22
C LYS A 62 2.26 -14.65 -14.66
N THR A 63 2.57 -14.00 -15.76
CA THR A 63 3.95 -13.90 -16.27
C THR A 63 4.57 -12.62 -15.70
N LEU A 64 5.70 -12.78 -15.00
CA LEU A 64 6.36 -11.65 -14.35
C LEU A 64 7.58 -11.22 -15.17
N VAL A 65 7.42 -10.17 -15.99
CA VAL A 65 8.53 -9.57 -16.73
C VAL A 65 9.11 -8.41 -15.93
N THR A 66 8.24 -7.49 -15.49
CA THR A 66 8.60 -6.38 -14.61
C THR A 66 7.57 -6.31 -13.50
N PRO A 67 7.64 -7.22 -12.51
CA PRO A 67 6.59 -7.38 -11.52
C PRO A 67 6.28 -6.11 -10.74
N GLU A 68 7.29 -5.33 -10.40
CA GLU A 68 7.15 -4.12 -9.59
C GLU A 68 6.34 -3.01 -10.28
N PHE A 69 6.07 -3.16 -11.58
CA PHE A 69 5.28 -2.18 -12.31
C PHE A 69 3.89 -2.68 -12.69
N THR A 70 3.56 -3.91 -12.34
CA THR A 70 2.23 -4.43 -12.63
C THR A 70 1.25 -3.98 -11.55
N GLY A 71 0.00 -3.73 -11.97
CA GLY A 71 -1.04 -3.35 -11.02
C GLY A 71 -1.27 -4.40 -9.95
N GLU A 72 -1.18 -5.67 -10.31
CA GLU A 72 -1.39 -6.76 -9.35
C GLU A 72 -0.28 -6.84 -8.31
N PHE A 73 0.97 -6.56 -8.69
CA PHE A 73 2.07 -6.49 -7.73
C PHE A 73 1.86 -5.35 -6.75
N LEU A 74 1.47 -4.18 -7.27
CA LEU A 74 1.19 -3.01 -6.43
C LEU A 74 0.02 -3.26 -5.48
N CYS A 75 -0.99 -3.99 -5.93
CA CYS A 75 -2.10 -4.42 -5.06
C CYS A 75 -1.61 -5.33 -3.94
N GLY A 76 -0.71 -6.26 -4.26
CA GLY A 76 -0.12 -7.13 -3.26
C GLY A 76 0.64 -6.34 -2.19
N MET A 77 1.38 -5.32 -2.60
CA MET A 77 2.04 -4.42 -1.67
C MET A 77 1.03 -3.71 -0.77
N ALA A 78 -0.03 -3.18 -1.37
CA ALA A 78 -1.05 -2.45 -0.62
C ALA A 78 -1.71 -3.32 0.44
N THR A 79 -2.09 -4.55 0.09
CA THR A 79 -2.71 -5.44 1.06
C THR A 79 -1.79 -5.77 2.23
N ARG A 80 -0.50 -5.92 1.97
CA ARG A 80 0.47 -6.24 3.02
C ARG A 80 0.88 -5.01 3.83
N ALA A 81 0.87 -3.84 3.23
CA ALA A 81 1.24 -2.60 3.91
C ALA A 81 0.10 -2.02 4.74
N CYS A 82 -1.15 -2.36 4.43
CA CYS A 82 -2.31 -1.83 5.13
C CYS A 82 -2.30 -2.26 6.60
N THR A 83 -2.42 -1.29 7.51
CA THR A 83 -2.37 -1.53 8.94
C THR A 83 -3.74 -1.71 9.57
N ASP A 84 -4.81 -1.44 8.83
CA ASP A 84 -6.17 -1.50 9.36
C ASP A 84 -6.62 -2.95 9.56
N ARG A 85 -7.28 -3.20 10.68
CA ARG A 85 -7.79 -4.52 11.06
C ARG A 85 -9.25 -4.41 11.46
N ASN A 86 -10.01 -5.49 11.25
CA ASN A 86 -11.39 -5.54 11.73
C ASN A 86 -11.40 -5.90 13.22
N GLY A 87 -12.60 -6.02 13.79
CA GLY A 87 -12.76 -6.35 15.21
C GLY A 87 -12.16 -7.69 15.61
N ASP A 88 -11.99 -8.60 14.66
CA ASP A 88 -11.41 -9.92 14.90
C ASP A 88 -9.90 -9.97 14.66
N GLY A 89 -9.28 -8.83 14.33
CA GLY A 89 -7.84 -8.75 14.10
C GLY A 89 -7.40 -9.11 12.69
N PHE A 90 -8.32 -9.38 11.78
CA PHE A 90 -7.98 -9.69 10.39
C PHE A 90 -7.85 -8.42 9.56
N ARG A 91 -7.09 -8.50 8.48
CA ARG A 91 -6.90 -7.37 7.57
C ARG A 91 -8.23 -6.97 6.93
N ILE A 92 -8.53 -5.67 6.96
CA ILE A 92 -9.70 -5.13 6.28
C ILE A 92 -9.48 -5.16 4.78
N LEU A 93 -8.25 -4.85 4.33
CA LEU A 93 -7.93 -4.76 2.92
C LEU A 93 -7.41 -6.09 2.37
N ASN A 94 -7.99 -6.52 1.25
CA ASN A 94 -7.54 -7.66 0.49
C ASN A 94 -7.74 -7.36 -1.00
N MET A 95 -7.35 -8.30 -1.87
CA MET A 95 -7.43 -8.10 -3.30
C MET A 95 -8.87 -7.82 -3.77
N GLU A 96 -9.85 -8.49 -3.18
CA GLU A 96 -11.25 -8.32 -3.56
C GLU A 96 -11.77 -6.92 -3.20
N VAL A 97 -11.36 -6.39 -2.04
CA VAL A 97 -11.73 -5.04 -1.63
C VAL A 97 -11.11 -4.02 -2.60
N LEU A 98 -9.84 -4.22 -2.96
CA LEU A 98 -9.16 -3.35 -3.91
C LEU A 98 -9.86 -3.33 -5.27
N LYS A 99 -10.29 -4.50 -5.76
CA LYS A 99 -10.97 -4.59 -7.04
C LYS A 99 -12.33 -3.91 -7.01
N ALA A 100 -12.98 -3.87 -5.86
CA ALA A 100 -14.32 -3.32 -5.71
C ALA A 100 -14.34 -1.82 -5.46
N MET A 101 -13.22 -1.22 -5.06
CA MET A 101 -13.21 0.20 -4.74
C MET A 101 -13.25 1.07 -6.00
N PRO A 102 -13.68 2.35 -5.86
CA PRO A 102 -13.69 3.25 -7.01
C PRO A 102 -12.32 3.37 -7.67
N MET A 103 -12.31 3.45 -9.01
CA MET A 103 -11.06 3.46 -9.78
C MET A 103 -10.10 4.56 -9.33
N ARG A 104 -10.62 5.74 -9.00
CA ARG A 104 -9.78 6.87 -8.59
C ARG A 104 -9.01 6.56 -7.31
N ASP A 105 -9.67 5.94 -6.35
CA ASP A 105 -9.05 5.55 -5.09
C ASP A 105 -8.02 4.45 -5.33
N PHE A 106 -8.38 3.46 -6.13
CA PHE A 106 -7.48 2.37 -6.50
C PHE A 106 -6.20 2.91 -7.16
N GLN A 107 -6.35 3.82 -8.13
CA GLN A 107 -5.22 4.40 -8.83
C GLN A 107 -4.31 5.20 -7.90
N THR A 108 -4.89 5.95 -6.97
CA THR A 108 -4.11 6.73 -6.01
C THR A 108 -3.28 5.83 -5.12
N ILE A 109 -3.88 4.76 -4.60
CA ILE A 109 -3.17 3.81 -3.73
C ILE A 109 -2.03 3.14 -4.50
N CYS A 110 -2.29 2.67 -5.72
CA CYS A 110 -1.26 2.04 -6.55
C CYS A 110 -0.14 3.01 -6.91
N LYS A 111 -0.48 4.27 -7.16
CA LYS A 111 0.50 5.30 -7.46
C LYS A 111 1.44 5.52 -6.28
N ARG A 112 0.91 5.50 -5.06
CA ARG A 112 1.73 5.64 -3.86
C ARG A 112 2.64 4.43 -3.64
N ALA A 113 2.13 3.23 -3.91
CA ALA A 113 2.93 2.01 -3.83
C ALA A 113 4.10 2.06 -4.81
N ARG A 114 3.83 2.47 -6.05
CA ARG A 114 4.86 2.60 -7.08
C ARG A 114 5.90 3.65 -6.69
N ALA A 115 5.46 4.79 -6.18
CA ALA A 115 6.36 5.85 -5.76
C ALA A 115 7.32 5.37 -4.67
N PHE A 116 6.82 4.58 -3.73
CA PHE A 116 7.65 4.00 -2.69
C PHE A 116 8.70 3.05 -3.29
N LEU A 117 8.30 2.17 -4.21
CA LEU A 117 9.22 1.24 -4.87
C LEU A 117 10.33 1.96 -5.62
N LEU A 118 9.98 2.99 -6.38
CA LEU A 118 10.96 3.74 -7.17
C LEU A 118 11.96 4.46 -6.26
N ARG A 119 11.49 4.96 -5.13
CA ARG A 119 12.35 5.64 -4.17
C ARG A 119 13.26 4.64 -3.45
N ALA A 120 12.72 3.50 -3.05
CA ALA A 120 13.49 2.48 -2.35
C ALA A 120 14.56 1.86 -3.26
N GLY A 121 14.34 1.89 -4.57
CA GLY A 121 15.29 1.34 -5.54
C GLY A 121 16.41 2.30 -5.94
N SER A 122 16.35 3.53 -5.47
CA SER A 122 17.36 4.54 -5.85
C SER A 122 18.54 4.61 -4.89
#